data_730b7b45018a26b0bc9e619333213581
#
_entry.id   730b7b45018a26b0bc9e619333213581
#
_cell.length_a   1.000
_cell.length_b   1.000
_cell.length_c   1.000
_cell.angle_alpha   90.00
_cell.angle_beta   90.00
_cell.angle_gamma   90.00
#
_symmetry.space_group_name_H-M   'P 1'
#
loop_
_entity.id
_entity.type
_entity.pdbx_description
1 polymer ?
#
loop_
_entity_poly.entity_id
_entity_poly.type
_entity_poly.pdbx_seq_one_letter_code
_entity_poly.pdbx_strand_id
1 'polypeptide(L)'
;LPMLEAGIIQYTNALGVLMGLYPWDVREIMETRKPLPEYIETIGIGIPANLLLRRPDIRAAERLVNARAASLGASKSDWWPKVFVKGSVGFASHDLDKLVNHNSLTYEIAPAISWNFFQGTKLAQVTRLAKAQLDESIRQFNQDVLTAVQEVDNAMNSYKNSIKQIVALREVVNQGKQTLEPSLDLYKQGLT
;
A
#
# COMPACT_ATOMS: atom_id res chain seq x y z
N LEU A 1 -1.63 13.31 -35.21
CA LEU A 1 -1.65 14.45 -34.27
C LEU A 1 -2.89 14.45 -33.36
N PRO A 2 -4.17 14.31 -33.85
CA PRO A 2 -5.36 14.41 -32.98
C PRO A 2 -5.41 13.37 -31.85
N MET A 3 -4.92 12.14 -32.08
CA MET A 3 -4.85 11.13 -31.03
C MET A 3 -3.87 11.48 -29.90
N LEU A 4 -2.75 12.11 -30.23
CA LEU A 4 -1.78 12.57 -29.24
C LEU A 4 -2.32 13.76 -28.41
N GLU A 5 -3.03 14.66 -29.05
CA GLU A 5 -3.69 15.78 -28.39
C GLU A 5 -4.78 15.29 -27.42
N ALA A 6 -5.61 14.34 -27.86
CA ALA A 6 -6.60 13.71 -26.99
C ALA A 6 -5.94 13.01 -25.78
N GLY A 7 -4.82 12.30 -26.00
CA GLY A 7 -4.03 11.69 -24.92
C GLY A 7 -3.50 12.70 -23.92
N ILE A 8 -2.95 13.84 -24.39
CA ILE A 8 -2.47 14.92 -23.52
C ILE A 8 -3.60 15.44 -22.62
N ILE A 9 -4.78 15.70 -23.22
CA ILE A 9 -5.94 16.19 -22.46
C ILE A 9 -6.36 15.15 -21.41
N GLN A 10 -6.42 13.87 -21.78
CA GLN A 10 -6.80 12.80 -20.87
C GLN A 10 -5.84 12.71 -19.66
N TYR A 11 -4.53 12.73 -19.92
CA TYR A 11 -3.53 12.67 -18.83
C TYR A 11 -3.52 13.94 -17.97
N THR A 12 -3.74 15.12 -18.58
CA THR A 12 -3.87 16.39 -17.82
C THR A 12 -5.08 16.34 -16.89
N ASN A 13 -6.20 15.83 -17.36
CA ASN A 13 -7.39 15.65 -16.53
C ASN A 13 -7.17 14.65 -15.39
N ALA A 14 -6.49 13.54 -15.67
CA ALA A 14 -6.13 12.54 -14.65
C ALA A 14 -5.21 13.12 -13.57
N LEU A 15 -4.22 13.92 -13.96
CA LEU A 15 -3.36 14.67 -13.03
C LEU A 15 -4.16 15.64 -12.17
N GLY A 16 -5.13 16.35 -12.74
CA GLY A 16 -6.01 17.25 -12.00
C GLY A 16 -6.73 16.50 -10.87
N VAL A 17 -7.31 15.34 -11.17
CA VAL A 17 -7.99 14.51 -10.17
C VAL A 17 -7.02 14.07 -9.05
N LEU A 18 -5.81 13.63 -9.40
CA LEU A 18 -4.81 13.20 -8.41
C LEU A 18 -4.31 14.35 -7.51
N MET A 19 -4.24 15.55 -8.05
CA MET A 19 -3.82 16.76 -7.32
C MET A 19 -4.98 17.47 -6.60
N GLY A 20 -6.23 17.03 -6.81
CA GLY A 20 -7.42 17.70 -6.28
C GLY A 20 -7.67 19.08 -6.93
N LEU A 21 -7.19 19.29 -8.15
CA LEU A 21 -7.32 20.52 -8.92
C LEU A 21 -8.26 20.33 -10.11
N TYR A 22 -8.80 21.45 -10.62
CA TYR A 22 -9.54 21.41 -11.88
C TYR A 22 -8.61 21.29 -13.10
N PRO A 23 -9.06 20.70 -14.21
CA PRO A 23 -8.22 20.50 -15.40
C PRO A 23 -7.61 21.78 -15.99
N TRP A 24 -8.28 22.91 -15.88
CA TRP A 24 -7.78 24.21 -16.34
C TRP A 24 -6.63 24.73 -15.48
N ASP A 25 -6.64 24.51 -14.16
CA ASP A 25 -5.57 24.92 -13.25
C ASP A 25 -4.28 24.12 -13.55
N VAL A 26 -4.44 22.82 -13.88
CA VAL A 26 -3.30 21.97 -14.27
C VAL A 26 -2.71 22.39 -15.61
N ARG A 27 -3.53 22.83 -16.57
CA ARG A 27 -3.03 23.35 -17.84
C ARG A 27 -2.15 24.58 -17.66
N GLU A 28 -2.56 25.50 -16.81
CA GLU A 28 -1.78 26.71 -16.50
C GLU A 28 -0.40 26.35 -15.91
N ILE A 29 -0.37 25.38 -14.99
CA ILE A 29 0.88 24.86 -14.40
C ILE A 29 1.78 24.18 -15.46
N MET A 30 1.20 23.53 -16.47
CA MET A 30 1.89 22.76 -17.51
C MET A 30 2.23 23.55 -18.77
N GLU A 31 1.87 24.82 -18.87
CA GLU A 31 2.18 25.66 -20.05
C GLU A 31 3.69 25.80 -20.32
N THR A 32 4.50 25.64 -19.29
CA THR A 32 5.96 25.67 -19.44
C THR A 32 6.47 24.32 -19.91
N ARG A 33 6.67 24.17 -21.23
CA ARG A 33 7.31 22.98 -21.81
C ARG A 33 8.74 22.85 -21.30
N LYS A 34 9.00 21.81 -20.52
CA LYS A 34 10.35 21.43 -20.11
C LYS A 34 10.85 20.28 -20.99
N PRO A 35 12.17 20.23 -21.30
CA PRO A 35 12.73 19.07 -21.99
C PRO A 35 12.51 17.81 -21.16
N LEU A 36 12.36 16.66 -21.84
CA LEU A 36 12.29 15.38 -21.16
C LEU A 36 13.55 15.18 -20.32
N PRO A 37 13.42 14.75 -19.06
CA PRO A 37 14.58 14.48 -18.23
C PRO A 37 15.44 13.39 -18.86
N GLU A 38 16.75 13.59 -18.86
CA GLU A 38 17.69 12.56 -19.25
C GLU A 38 17.64 11.44 -18.21
N TYR A 39 17.54 10.19 -18.66
CA TYR A 39 17.51 9.06 -17.76
C TYR A 39 18.95 8.68 -17.36
N ILE A 40 19.13 8.30 -16.10
CA ILE A 40 20.42 7.81 -15.56
C ILE A 40 20.53 6.32 -15.88
N GLU A 41 21.54 5.93 -16.66
CA GLU A 41 21.74 4.55 -17.14
C GLU A 41 22.00 3.51 -16.04
N THR A 42 22.36 3.92 -14.84
CA THR A 42 22.81 3.02 -13.77
C THR A 42 21.73 2.72 -12.75
N ILE A 43 20.79 1.86 -13.11
CA ILE A 43 20.02 1.13 -12.10
C ILE A 43 20.76 -0.17 -11.81
N GLY A 44 21.30 -0.31 -10.61
CA GLY A 44 21.99 -1.53 -10.17
C GLY A 44 21.05 -2.74 -10.33
N ILE A 45 21.48 -3.72 -11.13
CA ILE A 45 20.71 -4.91 -11.43
C ILE A 45 20.81 -5.87 -10.25
N GLY A 46 19.73 -6.00 -9.49
CA GLY A 46 19.56 -6.96 -8.41
C GLY A 46 18.32 -6.62 -7.59
N ILE A 47 17.59 -7.62 -7.16
CA ILE A 47 16.50 -7.47 -6.17
C ILE A 47 17.10 -7.83 -4.81
N PRO A 48 17.67 -6.89 -4.04
CA PRO A 48 18.06 -7.19 -2.68
C PRO A 48 16.78 -7.52 -1.90
N ALA A 49 16.75 -8.65 -1.21
CA ALA A 49 15.61 -9.05 -0.37
C ALA A 49 15.17 -7.91 0.57
N ASN A 50 16.11 -7.09 1.02
CA ASN A 50 15.86 -5.90 1.82
C ASN A 50 14.97 -4.83 1.15
N LEU A 51 14.90 -4.76 -0.18
CA LEU A 51 14.01 -3.82 -0.87
C LEU A 51 12.55 -4.28 -0.83
N LEU A 52 12.32 -5.60 -0.93
CA LEU A 52 10.98 -6.16 -0.79
C LEU A 52 10.41 -5.89 0.60
N LEU A 53 11.23 -6.02 1.65
CA LEU A 53 10.84 -5.74 3.03
C LEU A 53 10.56 -4.25 3.31
N ARG A 54 10.96 -3.33 2.43
CA ARG A 54 10.63 -1.91 2.55
C ARG A 54 9.25 -1.56 1.99
N ARG A 55 8.66 -2.43 1.18
CA ARG A 55 7.34 -2.21 0.60
C ARG A 55 6.28 -2.09 1.70
N PRO A 56 5.42 -1.07 1.67
CA PRO A 56 4.40 -0.87 2.70
C PRO A 56 3.37 -1.99 2.74
N ASP A 57 3.01 -2.57 1.57
CA ASP A 57 2.08 -3.68 1.43
C ASP A 57 2.60 -4.97 2.09
N ILE A 58 3.87 -5.32 1.86
CA ILE A 58 4.53 -6.47 2.50
C ILE A 58 4.60 -6.28 4.01
N ARG A 59 4.95 -5.07 4.47
CA ARG A 59 4.96 -4.76 5.91
C ARG A 59 3.58 -4.81 6.54
N ALA A 60 2.54 -4.40 5.82
CA ALA A 60 1.15 -4.50 6.29
C ALA A 60 0.72 -5.96 6.42
N ALA A 61 1.02 -6.81 5.43
CA ALA A 61 0.74 -8.23 5.46
C ALA A 61 1.49 -8.95 6.61
N GLU A 62 2.78 -8.63 6.84
CA GLU A 62 3.54 -9.14 7.99
C GLU A 62 2.89 -8.77 9.33
N ARG A 63 2.47 -7.51 9.48
CA ARG A 63 1.78 -7.08 10.71
C ARG A 63 0.43 -7.76 10.89
N LEU A 64 -0.27 -8.07 9.81
CA LEU A 64 -1.51 -8.85 9.87
C LEU A 64 -1.24 -10.26 10.38
N VAL A 65 -0.19 -10.94 9.92
CA VAL A 65 0.23 -12.26 10.44
C VAL A 65 0.51 -12.16 11.95
N ASN A 66 1.25 -11.14 12.39
CA ASN A 66 1.53 -10.93 13.80
C ASN A 66 0.26 -10.69 14.63
N ALA A 67 -0.69 -9.93 14.12
CA ALA A 67 -1.99 -9.70 14.76
C ALA A 67 -2.81 -11.00 14.88
N ARG A 68 -2.82 -11.86 13.85
CA ARG A 68 -3.48 -13.17 13.88
C ARG A 68 -2.79 -14.12 14.84
N ALA A 69 -1.46 -14.11 14.94
CA ALA A 69 -0.72 -14.89 15.92
C ALA A 69 -1.06 -14.46 17.36
N ALA A 70 -1.15 -13.16 17.62
CA ALA A 70 -1.59 -12.66 18.93
C ALA A 70 -3.03 -13.04 19.23
N SER A 71 -3.94 -13.02 18.25
CA SER A 71 -5.33 -13.46 18.40
C SER A 71 -5.42 -14.95 18.75
N LEU A 72 -4.61 -15.80 18.12
CA LEU A 72 -4.49 -17.21 18.49
C LEU A 72 -3.97 -17.37 19.93
N GLY A 73 -2.98 -16.57 20.33
CA GLY A 73 -2.49 -16.53 21.71
C GLY A 73 -3.59 -16.19 22.70
N ALA A 74 -4.39 -15.16 22.40
CA ALA A 74 -5.54 -14.76 23.21
C ALA A 74 -6.58 -15.89 23.32
N SER A 75 -6.93 -16.55 22.21
CA SER A 75 -7.86 -17.69 22.20
C SER A 75 -7.36 -18.88 23.02
N LYS A 76 -6.04 -19.11 23.04
CA LYS A 76 -5.43 -20.13 23.91
C LYS A 76 -5.46 -19.74 25.39
N SER A 77 -5.36 -18.45 25.71
CA SER A 77 -5.42 -17.97 27.09
C SER A 77 -6.80 -18.15 27.72
N ASP A 78 -7.87 -18.26 26.90
CA ASP A 78 -9.23 -18.49 27.38
C ASP A 78 -9.44 -19.88 28.04
N TRP A 79 -8.51 -20.81 27.85
CA TRP A 79 -8.50 -22.10 28.50
C TRP A 79 -8.09 -22.05 29.99
N TRP A 80 -7.47 -20.92 30.40
CA TRP A 80 -6.96 -20.74 31.74
C TRP A 80 -7.85 -19.79 32.55
N PRO A 81 -7.89 -19.95 33.88
CA PRO A 81 -8.61 -19.00 34.71
C PRO A 81 -8.01 -17.61 34.60
N LYS A 82 -8.87 -16.61 34.42
CA LYS A 82 -8.50 -15.20 34.37
C LYS A 82 -8.63 -14.58 35.75
N VAL A 83 -7.55 -14.00 36.24
CA VAL A 83 -7.52 -13.23 37.50
C VAL A 83 -7.54 -11.75 37.15
N PHE A 84 -8.45 -11.00 37.75
CA PHE A 84 -8.57 -9.57 37.54
C PHE A 84 -9.03 -8.87 38.83
N VAL A 85 -8.72 -7.59 38.92
CA VAL A 85 -9.18 -6.73 40.01
C VAL A 85 -10.20 -5.75 39.42
N LYS A 86 -11.40 -5.74 39.99
CA LYS A 86 -12.42 -4.72 39.70
C LYS A 86 -12.27 -3.61 40.71
N GLY A 87 -12.28 -2.35 40.23
CA GLY A 87 -12.29 -1.19 41.08
C GLY A 87 -13.34 -0.20 40.60
N SER A 88 -14.10 0.37 41.53
CA SER A 88 -15.01 1.47 41.24
C SER A 88 -14.84 2.56 42.27
N VAL A 89 -14.97 3.82 41.84
CA VAL A 89 -15.02 5.01 42.67
C VAL A 89 -16.22 5.82 42.23
N GLY A 90 -17.07 6.23 43.16
CA GLY A 90 -18.26 6.99 42.84
C GLY A 90 -18.78 7.75 44.05
N PHE A 91 -19.85 8.49 43.87
CA PHE A 91 -20.61 9.12 44.93
C PHE A 91 -21.98 8.45 45.05
N ALA A 92 -22.38 8.09 46.26
CA ALA A 92 -23.68 7.55 46.56
C ALA A 92 -24.33 8.31 47.72
N SER A 93 -25.51 8.87 47.53
CA SER A 93 -26.27 9.56 48.56
C SER A 93 -27.76 9.33 48.35
N HIS A 94 -28.58 9.35 49.41
CA HIS A 94 -30.04 9.31 49.34
C HIS A 94 -30.60 10.71 49.04
N ASP A 95 -29.86 11.76 49.31
CA ASP A 95 -30.26 13.16 49.12
C ASP A 95 -29.45 13.76 47.97
N LEU A 96 -30.08 14.42 46.99
CA LEU A 96 -29.43 14.99 45.81
C LEU A 96 -28.45 16.14 46.19
N ASP A 97 -28.79 16.91 47.25
CA ASP A 97 -28.00 18.03 47.74
C ASP A 97 -26.70 17.57 48.45
N LYS A 98 -26.62 16.30 48.83
CA LYS A 98 -25.45 15.70 49.50
C LYS A 98 -24.65 14.75 48.60
N LEU A 99 -25.02 14.66 47.31
CA LEU A 99 -24.40 13.69 46.39
C LEU A 99 -22.89 13.92 46.20
N VAL A 100 -22.47 15.20 46.14
CA VAL A 100 -21.05 15.57 45.96
C VAL A 100 -20.49 16.03 47.27
N ASN A 101 -20.50 15.17 48.27
CA ASN A 101 -19.93 15.43 49.61
C ASN A 101 -18.90 14.33 49.91
N HIS A 102 -17.92 14.65 50.71
CA HIS A 102 -16.86 13.71 51.15
C HIS A 102 -17.45 12.43 51.78
N ASN A 103 -18.57 12.56 52.47
CA ASN A 103 -19.28 11.44 53.12
C ASN A 103 -20.06 10.55 52.15
N SER A 104 -20.22 10.98 50.93
CA SER A 104 -20.90 10.23 49.88
C SER A 104 -19.91 9.49 48.93
N LEU A 105 -18.60 9.66 49.16
CA LEU A 105 -17.58 8.97 48.39
C LEU A 105 -17.58 7.49 48.74
N THR A 106 -17.80 6.65 47.71
CA THR A 106 -17.74 5.19 47.78
C THR A 106 -16.60 4.68 46.94
N TYR A 107 -15.89 3.71 47.43
CA TYR A 107 -14.89 2.98 46.65
C TYR A 107 -15.01 1.49 46.92
N GLU A 108 -14.78 0.72 45.88
CA GLU A 108 -14.79 -0.73 45.95
C GLU A 108 -13.55 -1.26 45.21
N ILE A 109 -12.85 -2.21 45.84
CA ILE A 109 -11.79 -2.98 45.20
C ILE A 109 -12.07 -4.44 45.48
N ALA A 110 -12.33 -5.20 44.40
CA ALA A 110 -12.69 -6.59 44.51
C ALA A 110 -11.80 -7.45 43.56
N PRO A 111 -10.94 -8.32 44.07
CA PRO A 111 -10.30 -9.35 43.26
C PRO A 111 -11.36 -10.35 42.78
N ALA A 112 -11.25 -10.79 41.53
CA ALA A 112 -12.17 -11.77 40.95
C ALA A 112 -11.43 -12.76 40.08
N ILE A 113 -11.94 -13.99 40.03
CA ILE A 113 -11.46 -15.07 39.15
C ILE A 113 -12.63 -15.48 38.26
N SER A 114 -12.37 -15.57 36.96
CA SER A 114 -13.33 -16.06 35.98
C SER A 114 -12.72 -17.19 35.19
N TRP A 115 -13.44 -18.30 35.08
CA TRP A 115 -13.00 -19.46 34.32
C TRP A 115 -14.16 -20.12 33.57
N ASN A 116 -13.98 -20.32 32.25
CA ASN A 116 -14.99 -20.89 31.36
C ASN A 116 -14.86 -22.43 31.30
N PHE A 117 -14.84 -23.08 32.45
CA PHE A 117 -14.57 -24.50 32.62
C PHE A 117 -15.51 -25.42 31.79
N PHE A 118 -16.81 -25.14 31.73
CA PHE A 118 -17.79 -25.98 31.03
C PHE A 118 -17.91 -25.75 29.52
N GLN A 119 -17.11 -24.81 28.91
CA GLN A 119 -17.21 -24.44 27.51
C GLN A 119 -16.08 -25.05 26.66
N GLY A 120 -15.46 -26.16 27.06
CA GLY A 120 -14.30 -26.74 26.38
C GLY A 120 -14.48 -26.98 24.88
N THR A 121 -15.64 -27.47 24.44
CA THR A 121 -15.94 -27.68 23.02
C THR A 121 -15.99 -26.35 22.23
N LYS A 122 -16.60 -25.31 22.80
CA LYS A 122 -16.63 -23.97 22.20
C LYS A 122 -15.24 -23.40 22.11
N LEU A 123 -14.47 -23.46 23.19
CA LEU A 123 -13.09 -22.99 23.23
C LEU A 123 -12.20 -23.68 22.21
N ALA A 124 -12.37 -25.01 22.03
CA ALA A 124 -11.64 -25.76 21.01
C ALA A 124 -11.95 -25.28 19.60
N GLN A 125 -13.23 -25.01 19.28
CA GLN A 125 -13.60 -24.49 17.96
C GLN A 125 -13.10 -23.06 17.72
N VAL A 126 -13.18 -22.18 18.73
CA VAL A 126 -12.63 -20.81 18.65
C VAL A 126 -11.12 -20.83 18.42
N THR A 127 -10.40 -21.68 19.16
CA THR A 127 -8.94 -21.82 18.97
C THR A 127 -8.61 -22.39 17.59
N ARG A 128 -9.39 -23.37 17.09
CA ARG A 128 -9.22 -23.91 15.74
C ARG A 128 -9.48 -22.87 14.66
N LEU A 129 -10.53 -22.06 14.83
CA LEU A 129 -10.82 -20.93 13.92
C LEU A 129 -9.67 -19.92 13.90
N ALA A 130 -9.19 -19.49 15.07
CA ALA A 130 -8.07 -18.56 15.18
C ALA A 130 -6.79 -19.12 14.53
N LYS A 131 -6.54 -20.42 14.65
CA LYS A 131 -5.43 -21.10 13.97
C LYS A 131 -5.61 -21.07 12.45
N ALA A 132 -6.79 -21.40 11.94
CA ALA A 132 -7.07 -21.37 10.50
C ALA A 132 -6.90 -19.95 9.91
N GLN A 133 -7.32 -18.91 10.64
CA GLN A 133 -7.12 -17.52 10.24
C GLN A 133 -5.63 -17.10 10.23
N LEU A 134 -4.84 -17.63 11.15
CA LEU A 134 -3.39 -17.44 11.12
C LEU A 134 -2.78 -18.12 9.90
N ASP A 135 -3.12 -19.38 9.64
CA ASP A 135 -2.62 -20.15 8.49
C ASP A 135 -3.00 -19.47 7.16
N GLU A 136 -4.21 -18.91 7.07
CA GLU A 136 -4.67 -18.09 5.93
C GLU A 136 -3.81 -16.85 5.74
N SER A 137 -3.57 -16.08 6.82
CA SER A 137 -2.76 -14.85 6.73
C SER A 137 -1.30 -15.12 6.34
N ILE A 138 -0.73 -16.25 6.77
CA ILE A 138 0.62 -16.68 6.35
C ILE A 138 0.65 -16.99 4.85
N ARG A 139 -0.36 -17.70 4.33
CA ARG A 139 -0.44 -18.00 2.89
C ARG A 139 -0.62 -16.73 2.07
N GLN A 140 -1.44 -15.79 2.54
CA GLN A 140 -1.63 -14.50 1.88
C GLN A 140 -0.33 -13.69 1.86
N PHE A 141 0.38 -13.62 2.98
CA PHE A 141 1.70 -12.97 3.04
C PHE A 141 2.68 -13.56 2.02
N ASN A 142 2.74 -14.90 1.92
CA ASN A 142 3.61 -15.55 0.93
C ASN A 142 3.20 -15.22 -0.51
N GLN A 143 1.89 -15.16 -0.79
CA GLN A 143 1.37 -14.76 -2.10
C GLN A 143 1.74 -13.31 -2.43
N ASP A 144 1.60 -12.41 -1.47
CA ASP A 144 1.94 -10.99 -1.65
C ASP A 144 3.45 -10.82 -1.93
N VAL A 145 4.31 -11.58 -1.25
CA VAL A 145 5.76 -11.59 -1.52
C VAL A 145 6.04 -12.09 -2.94
N LEU A 146 5.42 -13.17 -3.39
CA LEU A 146 5.60 -13.70 -4.75
C LEU A 146 5.14 -12.69 -5.81
N THR A 147 4.00 -12.05 -5.58
CA THR A 147 3.48 -10.98 -6.46
C THR A 147 4.43 -9.80 -6.52
N ALA A 148 4.96 -9.37 -5.37
CA ALA A 148 5.92 -8.28 -5.31
C ALA A 148 7.22 -8.59 -6.08
N VAL A 149 7.73 -9.81 -6.00
CA VAL A 149 8.89 -10.26 -6.79
C VAL A 149 8.58 -10.22 -8.28
N GLN A 150 7.43 -10.75 -8.69
CA GLN A 150 6.99 -10.73 -10.09
C GLN A 150 6.86 -9.29 -10.62
N GLU A 151 6.27 -8.38 -9.87
CA GLU A 151 6.14 -6.96 -10.25
C GLU A 151 7.51 -6.31 -10.48
N VAL A 152 8.45 -6.52 -9.57
CA VAL A 152 9.80 -5.96 -9.69
C VAL A 152 10.53 -6.54 -10.91
N ASP A 153 10.46 -7.86 -11.11
CA ASP A 153 11.09 -8.50 -12.27
C ASP A 153 10.49 -8.00 -13.59
N ASN A 154 9.16 -7.90 -13.67
CA ASN A 154 8.48 -7.33 -14.83
C ASN A 154 8.89 -5.87 -15.09
N ALA A 155 8.97 -5.05 -14.05
CA ALA A 155 9.38 -3.65 -14.17
C ALA A 155 10.83 -3.53 -14.67
N MET A 156 11.76 -4.36 -14.14
CA MET A 156 13.14 -4.40 -14.58
C MET A 156 13.29 -4.84 -16.04
N ASN A 157 12.53 -5.85 -16.46
CA ASN A 157 12.55 -6.32 -17.85
C ASN A 157 11.93 -5.28 -18.79
N SER A 158 10.84 -4.61 -18.39
CA SER A 158 10.25 -3.50 -19.14
C SER A 158 11.22 -2.35 -19.29
N TYR A 159 11.93 -1.98 -18.23
CA TYR A 159 12.96 -0.94 -18.27
C TYR A 159 14.08 -1.27 -19.25
N LYS A 160 14.68 -2.49 -19.18
CA LYS A 160 15.70 -2.94 -20.10
C LYS A 160 15.26 -2.89 -21.57
N ASN A 161 14.03 -3.33 -21.84
CA ASN A 161 13.47 -3.32 -23.18
C ASN A 161 13.20 -1.89 -23.67
N SER A 162 12.74 -1.00 -22.80
CA SER A 162 12.54 0.42 -23.13
C SER A 162 13.85 1.11 -23.53
N ILE A 163 14.97 0.80 -22.85
CA ILE A 163 16.29 1.32 -23.24
C ILE A 163 16.65 0.86 -24.66
N LYS A 164 16.50 -0.47 -24.94
CA LYS A 164 16.77 -1.00 -26.28
C LYS A 164 15.91 -0.33 -27.34
N GLN A 165 14.63 -0.10 -27.04
CA GLN A 165 13.70 0.58 -27.93
C GLN A 165 14.12 2.03 -28.20
N ILE A 166 14.57 2.76 -27.20
CA ILE A 166 15.06 4.15 -27.36
C ILE A 166 16.27 4.16 -28.32
N VAL A 167 17.22 3.25 -28.14
CA VAL A 167 18.39 3.17 -29.03
C VAL A 167 17.97 2.88 -30.47
N ALA A 168 17.08 1.90 -30.69
CA ALA A 168 16.57 1.58 -32.02
C ALA A 168 15.79 2.73 -32.67
N LEU A 169 14.96 3.43 -31.89
CA LEU A 169 14.20 4.59 -32.41
C LEU A 169 15.10 5.78 -32.74
N ARG A 170 16.17 6.03 -31.97
CA ARG A 170 17.17 7.05 -32.31
C ARG A 170 17.83 6.77 -33.64
N GLU A 171 18.17 5.50 -33.91
CA GLU A 171 18.76 5.10 -35.20
C GLU A 171 17.79 5.31 -36.35
N VAL A 172 16.51 4.93 -36.20
CA VAL A 172 15.46 5.19 -37.20
C VAL A 172 15.29 6.68 -37.49
N VAL A 173 15.31 7.51 -36.45
CA VAL A 173 15.23 8.97 -36.60
C VAL A 173 16.45 9.51 -37.37
N ASN A 174 17.66 9.05 -37.06
CA ASN A 174 18.87 9.46 -37.74
C ASN A 174 18.83 9.07 -39.22
N GLN A 175 18.47 7.85 -39.54
CA GLN A 175 18.33 7.36 -40.93
C GLN A 175 17.23 8.14 -41.67
N GLY A 176 16.10 8.40 -41.00
CA GLY A 176 15.02 9.23 -41.58
C GLY A 176 15.48 10.66 -41.92
N LYS A 177 16.26 11.27 -41.05
CA LYS A 177 16.85 12.60 -41.33
C LYS A 177 17.82 12.56 -42.51
N GLN A 178 18.70 11.56 -42.56
CA GLN A 178 19.67 11.38 -43.66
C GLN A 178 18.97 11.14 -45.00
N THR A 179 17.81 10.51 -45.03
CA THR A 179 17.04 10.27 -46.25
C THR A 179 16.20 11.47 -46.63
N LEU A 180 15.71 12.24 -45.69
CA LEU A 180 14.85 13.40 -45.93
C LEU A 180 15.58 14.53 -46.67
N GLU A 181 16.80 14.86 -46.27
CA GLU A 181 17.57 15.97 -46.89
C GLU A 181 17.84 15.72 -48.37
N PRO A 182 18.38 14.59 -48.83
CA PRO A 182 18.54 14.30 -50.25
C PRO A 182 17.23 14.28 -51.02
N SER A 183 16.15 13.73 -50.42
CA SER A 183 14.83 13.67 -51.05
C SER A 183 14.24 15.07 -51.27
N LEU A 184 14.42 15.97 -50.32
CA LEU A 184 14.01 17.39 -50.48
C LEU A 184 14.81 18.12 -51.57
N ASP A 185 16.09 17.83 -51.69
CA ASP A 185 16.94 18.43 -52.72
C ASP A 185 16.58 17.89 -54.12
N LEU A 186 16.31 16.63 -54.29
CA LEU A 186 15.78 16.05 -55.51
C LEU A 186 14.44 16.66 -55.89
N TYR A 187 13.52 16.79 -54.93
CA TYR A 187 12.24 17.45 -55.15
C TYR A 187 12.39 18.92 -55.61
N LYS A 188 13.27 19.71 -55.00
CA LYS A 188 13.55 21.09 -55.39
C LYS A 188 14.14 21.19 -56.80
N GLN A 189 14.87 20.18 -57.23
CA GLN A 189 15.45 20.09 -58.60
C GLN A 189 14.46 19.55 -59.64
N GLY A 190 13.24 19.20 -59.24
CA GLY A 190 12.22 18.70 -60.18
C GLY A 190 12.48 17.27 -60.65
N LEU A 191 13.24 16.48 -59.93
CA LEU A 191 13.66 15.12 -60.32
C LEU A 191 12.80 14.02 -59.73
N THR A 192 11.66 14.33 -59.10
CA THR A 192 10.63 13.38 -58.63
C THR A 192 9.24 13.89 -58.99
#